data_e532b5e6074dfab02936de312c9d6ccc
#
_entry.id   e532b5e6074dfab02936de312c9d6ccc
#
_cell.length_a   1.000
_cell.length_b   1.000
_cell.length_c   1.000
_cell.angle_alpha   90.00
_cell.angle_beta   90.00
_cell.angle_gamma   90.00
#
_symmetry.space_group_name_H-M   'P 1'
#
loop_
_entity.id
_entity.type
_entity.pdbx_description
1 polymer ?
#
loop_
_entity_poly.entity_id
_entity_poly.type
_entity_poly.pdbx_seq_one_letter_code
_entity_poly.pdbx_strand_id
1 'polypeptide(L)'
;MKILDFYADWCGPCKAMAHTIESLERRYPEVKIEKIDVDKQSKKAEAYNVMSIPTYIFLNEEGEEIGREVGSKPESELEKHLK
;
A
#
# COMPACT_ATOMS: atom_id res chain seq x y z
N MET A 1 -11.31 -6.05 3.53
CA MET A 1 -10.25 -5.65 2.57
C MET A 1 -9.15 -4.91 3.32
N LYS A 2 -7.92 -5.16 2.94
CA LYS A 2 -6.75 -4.57 3.58
C LYS A 2 -5.75 -4.13 2.52
N ILE A 3 -5.08 -3.00 2.76
CA ILE A 3 -4.00 -2.54 1.91
C ILE A 3 -2.71 -2.59 2.72
N LEU A 4 -1.69 -3.23 2.17
CA LEU A 4 -0.34 -3.21 2.75
C LEU A 4 0.41 -2.09 2.04
N ASP A 5 0.86 -1.10 2.80
CA ASP A 5 1.56 0.08 2.29
C ASP A 5 3.04 -0.04 2.65
N PHE A 6 3.84 -0.52 1.70
CA PHE A 6 5.28 -0.69 1.88
C PHE A 6 6.00 0.62 1.57
N TYR A 7 6.72 1.15 2.53
CA TYR A 7 7.36 2.45 2.44
C TYR A 7 8.69 2.47 3.20
N ALA A 8 9.40 3.60 3.11
CA ALA A 8 10.57 3.87 3.95
C ALA A 8 10.62 5.38 4.22
N ASP A 9 11.24 5.76 5.34
CA ASP A 9 11.31 7.17 5.74
C ASP A 9 12.09 8.03 4.75
N TRP A 10 13.05 7.43 4.05
CA TRP A 10 13.88 8.14 3.06
C TRP A 10 13.24 8.20 1.68
N CYS A 11 12.11 7.59 1.49
CA CYS A 11 11.47 7.46 0.17
C CYS A 11 10.65 8.70 -0.17
N GLY A 12 11.15 9.52 -1.11
CA GLY A 12 10.45 10.72 -1.56
C GLY A 12 9.08 10.44 -2.16
N PRO A 13 8.97 9.49 -3.12
CA PRO A 13 7.65 9.14 -3.70
C PRO A 13 6.66 8.63 -2.65
N CYS A 14 7.13 7.94 -1.62
CA CYS A 14 6.25 7.48 -0.53
C CYS A 14 5.65 8.67 0.20
N LYS A 15 6.47 9.69 0.46
CA LYS A 15 6.00 10.91 1.13
C LYS A 15 4.99 11.65 0.27
N ALA A 16 5.22 11.69 -1.03
CA ALA A 16 4.31 12.34 -1.96
C ALA A 16 2.95 11.63 -1.99
N MET A 17 2.93 10.32 -1.75
CA MET A 17 1.69 9.53 -1.74
C MET A 17 0.91 9.62 -0.43
N ALA A 18 1.47 10.24 0.60
CA ALA A 18 0.82 10.30 1.91
C ALA A 18 -0.60 10.89 1.85
N HIS A 19 -0.78 11.98 1.10
CA HIS A 19 -2.09 12.61 0.96
C HIS A 19 -3.09 11.70 0.23
N THR A 20 -2.61 10.98 -0.77
CA THR A 20 -3.45 10.04 -1.51
C THR A 20 -3.95 8.92 -0.59
N ILE A 21 -3.04 8.39 0.23
CA ILE A 21 -3.39 7.32 1.17
C ILE A 21 -4.37 7.83 2.24
N GLU A 22 -4.15 9.04 2.76
CA GLU A 22 -5.06 9.65 3.72
C GLU A 22 -6.46 9.84 3.13
N SER A 23 -6.52 10.25 1.86
CA SER A 23 -7.79 10.42 1.17
C SER A 23 -8.53 9.08 1.06
N LEU A 24 -7.81 8.01 0.71
CA LEU A 24 -8.42 6.68 0.64
C LEU A 24 -8.94 6.22 1.99
N GLU A 25 -8.19 6.48 3.05
CA GLU A 25 -8.62 6.14 4.41
C GLU A 25 -9.94 6.82 4.77
N ARG A 26 -10.08 8.09 4.40
CA ARG A 26 -11.31 8.85 4.68
C ARG A 26 -12.48 8.35 3.85
N ARG A 27 -12.24 8.03 2.59
CA ARG A 27 -13.30 7.62 1.66
C ARG A 27 -13.72 6.17 1.82
N TYR A 28 -12.83 5.33 2.31
CA TYR A 28 -13.07 3.90 2.48
C TYR A 28 -12.72 3.47 3.91
N PRO A 29 -13.48 3.96 4.91
CA PRO A 29 -13.15 3.68 6.32
C PRO A 29 -13.20 2.19 6.68
N GLU A 30 -13.87 1.38 5.87
CA GLU A 30 -13.94 -0.07 6.08
C GLU A 30 -12.65 -0.79 5.63
N VAL A 31 -11.82 -0.10 4.82
CA VAL A 31 -10.57 -0.69 4.34
C VAL A 31 -9.46 -0.38 5.35
N LYS A 32 -8.79 -1.43 5.82
CA LYS A 32 -7.70 -1.27 6.77
C LYS A 32 -6.39 -1.06 6.00
N ILE A 33 -5.66 -0.01 6.36
CA ILE A 33 -4.35 0.26 5.75
C ILE A 33 -3.27 -0.02 6.79
N GLU A 34 -2.42 -0.99 6.48
CA GLU A 34 -1.29 -1.34 7.35
C GLU A 34 -0.01 -0.79 6.72
N LYS A 35 0.65 0.10 7.43
CA LYS A 35 1.91 0.71 6.96
C LYS A 35 3.07 -0.17 7.37
N ILE A 36 3.91 -0.53 6.40
CA ILE A 36 5.04 -1.43 6.61
C ILE A 36 6.33 -0.75 6.19
N ASP A 37 7.17 -0.43 7.16
CA ASP A 37 8.48 0.16 6.91
C ASP A 37 9.41 -0.96 6.49
N VAL A 38 9.89 -0.93 5.24
CA VAL A 38 10.70 -2.02 4.68
C VAL A 38 12.05 -2.15 5.36
N ASP A 39 12.55 -1.08 5.99
CA ASP A 39 13.80 -1.14 6.73
C ASP A 39 13.64 -1.86 8.07
N LYS A 40 12.46 -1.74 8.67
CA LYS A 40 12.15 -2.37 9.97
C LYS A 40 11.55 -3.76 9.81
N GLN A 41 10.85 -4.00 8.71
CA GLN A 41 10.18 -5.27 8.45
C GLN A 41 10.62 -5.85 7.12
N SER A 42 11.93 -6.00 6.94
CA SER A 42 12.50 -6.48 5.68
C SER A 42 12.02 -7.88 5.31
N LYS A 43 11.79 -8.74 6.29
CA LYS A 43 11.30 -10.11 6.01
C LYS A 43 9.90 -10.10 5.42
N LYS A 44 9.07 -9.17 5.86
CA LYS A 44 7.71 -9.05 5.32
C LYS A 44 7.75 -8.55 3.89
N ALA A 45 8.64 -7.59 3.60
CA ALA A 45 8.86 -7.12 2.23
C ALA A 45 9.32 -8.25 1.33
N GLU A 46 10.24 -9.09 1.81
CA GLU A 46 10.72 -10.26 1.06
C GLU A 46 9.59 -11.26 0.81
N ALA A 47 8.76 -11.51 1.83
CA ALA A 47 7.66 -12.48 1.73
C ALA A 47 6.69 -12.10 0.64
N TYR A 48 6.48 -10.80 0.42
CA TYR A 48 5.58 -10.31 -0.63
C TYR A 48 6.30 -9.94 -1.92
N ASN A 49 7.58 -10.24 -2.01
CA ASN A 49 8.41 -9.91 -3.19
C ASN A 49 8.37 -8.43 -3.55
N VAL A 50 8.45 -7.57 -2.54
CA VAL A 50 8.48 -6.13 -2.76
C VAL A 50 9.88 -5.72 -3.17
N MET A 51 10.04 -5.29 -4.42
CA MET A 51 11.35 -4.97 -5.01
C MET A 51 11.62 -3.47 -5.04
N SER A 52 10.59 -2.66 -4.91
CA SER A 52 10.72 -1.20 -4.92
C SER A 52 9.61 -0.60 -4.10
N ILE A 53 9.74 0.67 -3.72
CA ILE A 53 8.73 1.37 -2.93
C ILE A 53 8.40 2.72 -3.57
N PRO A 54 7.17 3.21 -3.37
CA PRO A 54 6.10 2.56 -2.62
C PRO A 54 5.50 1.38 -3.38
N THR A 55 4.99 0.40 -2.64
CA THR A 55 4.21 -0.71 -3.20
C THR A 55 2.98 -0.87 -2.34
N TYR A 56 1.83 -0.98 -3.00
CA TYR A 56 0.54 -1.15 -2.33
C TYR A 56 -0.03 -2.50 -2.73
N ILE A 57 -0.23 -3.37 -1.75
CA ILE A 57 -0.77 -4.71 -1.99
C ILE A 57 -2.17 -4.79 -1.40
N PHE A 58 -3.11 -5.24 -2.22
CA PHE A 58 -4.52 -5.31 -1.86
C PHE A 58 -4.87 -6.74 -1.50
N LEU A 59 -5.38 -6.93 -0.27
CA LEU A 59 -5.75 -8.24 0.24
C LEU A 59 -7.27 -8.31 0.45
N ASN A 60 -7.85 -9.45 0.10
CA ASN A 60 -9.27 -9.68 0.34
C ASN A 60 -9.51 -10.11 1.80
N GLU A 61 -10.74 -10.48 2.12
CA GLU A 61 -11.12 -10.87 3.49
C GLU A 61 -10.38 -12.12 3.97
N GLU A 62 -9.98 -12.98 3.05
CA GLU A 62 -9.24 -14.21 3.37
C GLU A 62 -7.73 -13.95 3.46
N GLY A 63 -7.29 -12.71 3.26
CA GLY A 63 -5.87 -12.37 3.31
C GLY A 63 -5.11 -12.69 2.03
N GLU A 64 -5.83 -12.98 0.94
CA GLU A 64 -5.21 -13.28 -0.35
C GLU A 64 -4.95 -12.00 -1.13
N GLU A 65 -3.81 -11.96 -1.83
CA GLU A 65 -3.46 -10.81 -2.67
C GLU A 65 -4.34 -10.82 -3.93
N ILE A 66 -5.11 -9.73 -4.10
CA ILE A 66 -5.99 -9.59 -5.26
C ILE A 66 -5.46 -8.55 -6.26
N GLY A 67 -4.40 -7.84 -5.91
CA GLY A 67 -3.77 -6.89 -6.81
C GLY A 67 -2.67 -6.13 -6.12
N ARG A 68 -1.86 -5.41 -6.91
CA ARG A 68 -0.83 -4.52 -6.37
C ARG A 68 -0.54 -3.39 -7.33
N GLU A 69 -0.09 -2.28 -6.77
CA GLU A 69 0.38 -1.13 -7.54
C GLU A 69 1.78 -0.78 -7.06
N VAL A 70 2.70 -0.58 -7.99
CA VAL A 70 4.10 -0.28 -7.69
C VAL A 70 4.42 1.13 -8.16
N GLY A 71 4.99 1.94 -7.26
CA GLY A 71 5.35 3.32 -7.56
C GLY A 71 4.22 4.29 -7.26
N SER A 72 4.48 5.56 -7.55
CA SER A 72 3.47 6.61 -7.36
C SER A 72 2.35 6.45 -8.36
N LYS A 73 1.11 6.46 -7.87
CA LYS A 73 -0.07 6.28 -8.70
C LYS A 73 -1.14 7.29 -8.32
N PRO A 74 -1.98 7.71 -9.27
CA PRO A 74 -3.14 8.52 -8.91
C PRO A 74 -4.09 7.70 -8.06
N GLU A 75 -4.86 8.39 -7.23
CA GLU A 75 -5.81 7.74 -6.32
C GLU A 75 -6.77 6.79 -7.05
N SER A 76 -7.19 7.17 -8.27
CA SER A 76 -8.10 6.35 -9.08
C SER A 76 -7.54 4.96 -9.41
N GLU A 77 -6.22 4.86 -9.56
CA GLU A 77 -5.60 3.56 -9.85
C GLU A 77 -5.65 2.65 -8.62
N LEU A 78 -5.46 3.22 -7.44
CA LEU A 78 -5.56 2.45 -6.20
C LEU A 78 -7.02 2.06 -5.94
N GLU A 79 -7.92 2.99 -6.21
CA GLU A 79 -9.36 2.81 -5.98
C GLU A 79 -9.96 1.67 -6.78
N LYS A 80 -9.41 1.38 -7.96
CA LYS A 80 -9.88 0.27 -8.79
C LYS A 80 -9.92 -1.06 -8.05
N HIS A 81 -8.99 -1.26 -7.15
CA HIS A 81 -8.88 -2.51 -6.39
C HIS A 81 -9.88 -2.58 -5.24
N LEU A 82 -10.52 -1.45 -4.91
CA LEU A 82 -11.43 -1.35 -3.77
C LEU A 82 -12.90 -1.48 -4.18
N LYS A 83 -13.17 -1.52 -5.47
CA LYS A 83 -14.54 -1.60 -5.98
C LYS A 83 -14.92 -2.99 -6.42
#